data_ce20f8ef8864960c82e2c9f270673839
#
_entry.id   ce20f8ef8864960c82e2c9f270673839
#
_cell.length_a   1.000
_cell.length_b   1.000
_cell.length_c   1.000
_cell.angle_alpha   90.00
_cell.angle_beta   90.00
_cell.angle_gamma   90.00
#
_symmetry.space_group_name_H-M   'P 1'
#
loop_
_entity.id
_entity.type
_entity.pdbx_description
1 polymer ?
#
loop_
_entity_poly.entity_id
_entity_poly.type
_entity_poly.pdbx_seq_one_letter_code
_entity_poly.pdbx_strand_id
1 'polypeptide(L)'
;MGNVIGIVAEYNPFHNGHARLIEQTRAQLGAVCPVVCVMSGDFVQRGSPAVYSKFARAEAAVRCGADLVLELPLPWSLSSAEGFARGAVGLLGSLGVVTHLSFGSECGELDPLQRVAEALLDPLLGEDLRAELRSGIPFAAARQQAVARRVGALAELLQAPNNILAVEYLKAIYDQRLELHPLTVLRTGAQHDRFAEGNIRSASELRMRIGAGEDVSAFLPRAAAEIFAREKTRGRGPVLPEALESALLSRLRMLPQTVYNALPGATEGLGNSLYRAAHEEPTLDGVLAAAKSKRYALARIRRMTMCAALGVTTSMDGGTPPYARVLAIGAQGRELLRAIDMRASVPVITKPAAGRSLPGPAGEIFALTADAHDLYVLGCPAREERRCGGDWRASPFVL
;
A
#
# COMPACT_ATOMS: atom_id res chain seq x y z
N MET A 1 -26.66 9.91 5.79
CA MET A 1 -25.35 9.89 6.45
C MET A 1 -24.63 11.17 6.07
N GLY A 2 -23.89 11.79 7.00
CA GLY A 2 -23.02 12.93 6.66
C GLY A 2 -21.79 12.50 5.86
N ASN A 3 -20.81 13.41 5.71
CA ASN A 3 -19.56 13.10 5.04
C ASN A 3 -18.80 11.96 5.73
N VAL A 4 -18.27 11.01 4.96
CA VAL A 4 -17.39 9.93 5.41
C VAL A 4 -16.11 9.98 4.61
N ILE A 5 -14.97 10.06 5.29
CA ILE A 5 -13.65 10.23 4.70
C ILE A 5 -13.03 8.85 4.45
N GLY A 6 -12.60 8.59 3.23
CA GLY A 6 -11.73 7.46 2.86
C GLY A 6 -10.27 7.91 2.80
N ILE A 7 -9.35 7.12 3.33
CA ILE A 7 -7.91 7.32 3.23
C ILE A 7 -7.26 6.01 2.80
N VAL A 8 -6.34 6.09 1.83
CA VAL A 8 -5.48 4.96 1.44
C VAL A 8 -4.11 5.12 2.08
N ALA A 9 -3.61 4.09 2.75
CA ALA A 9 -2.38 4.20 3.52
C ALA A 9 -1.56 2.91 3.59
N GLU A 10 -0.30 3.05 3.97
CA GLU A 10 0.56 1.95 4.42
C GLU A 10 0.80 2.00 5.93
N TYR A 11 0.86 3.21 6.50
CA TYR A 11 1.18 3.46 7.91
C TYR A 11 2.44 2.71 8.39
N ASN A 12 3.50 2.79 7.63
CA ASN A 12 4.73 2.00 7.82
C ASN A 12 5.95 2.85 8.23
N PRO A 13 6.03 3.26 9.53
CA PRO A 13 5.01 3.21 10.59
C PRO A 13 3.97 4.36 10.48
N PHE A 14 2.93 4.34 11.33
CA PHE A 14 2.05 5.50 11.53
C PHE A 14 2.85 6.62 12.19
N HIS A 15 2.84 7.82 11.63
CA HIS A 15 3.64 8.96 12.08
C HIS A 15 2.86 10.28 12.08
N ASN A 16 3.46 11.36 12.63
CA ASN A 16 2.82 12.67 12.77
C ASN A 16 2.22 13.22 11.45
N GLY A 17 2.85 12.95 10.31
CA GLY A 17 2.31 13.35 9.01
C GLY A 17 0.98 12.67 8.66
N HIS A 18 0.76 11.43 9.10
CA HIS A 18 -0.52 10.75 8.90
C HIS A 18 -1.61 11.31 9.83
N ALA A 19 -1.28 11.58 11.09
CA ALA A 19 -2.21 12.22 12.02
C ALA A 19 -2.64 13.60 11.51
N ARG A 20 -1.69 14.39 11.00
CA ARG A 20 -1.96 15.70 10.40
C ARG A 20 -2.89 15.63 9.19
N LEU A 21 -2.74 14.60 8.32
CA LEU A 21 -3.66 14.40 7.20
C LEU A 21 -5.10 14.22 7.70
N ILE A 22 -5.32 13.37 8.70
CA ILE A 22 -6.65 13.12 9.29
C ILE A 22 -7.21 14.42 9.89
N GLU A 23 -6.40 15.15 10.65
CA GLU A 23 -6.77 16.41 11.30
C GLU A 23 -7.15 17.48 10.26
N GLN A 24 -6.31 17.71 9.26
CA GLN A 24 -6.56 18.72 8.22
C GLN A 24 -7.78 18.38 7.36
N THR A 25 -8.02 17.09 7.08
CA THR A 25 -9.21 16.65 6.36
C THR A 25 -10.47 16.91 7.18
N ARG A 26 -10.45 16.59 8.48
CA ARG A 26 -11.58 16.89 9.38
C ARG A 26 -11.82 18.39 9.56
N ALA A 27 -10.77 19.20 9.54
CA ALA A 27 -10.91 20.65 9.59
C ALA A 27 -11.69 21.21 8.38
N GLN A 28 -11.58 20.55 7.21
CA GLN A 28 -12.28 20.97 5.99
C GLN A 28 -13.71 20.41 5.89
N LEU A 29 -13.95 19.18 6.31
CA LEU A 29 -15.20 18.46 6.11
C LEU A 29 -16.10 18.40 7.34
N GLY A 30 -15.58 18.72 8.52
CA GLY A 30 -16.24 18.67 9.81
C GLY A 30 -15.49 17.82 10.83
N ALA A 31 -15.34 18.31 12.04
CA ALA A 31 -14.53 17.71 13.11
C ALA A 31 -14.97 16.29 13.49
N VAL A 32 -16.23 15.96 13.29
CA VAL A 32 -16.84 14.66 13.64
C VAL A 32 -16.97 13.71 12.43
N CYS A 33 -16.43 14.08 11.26
CA CYS A 33 -16.51 13.20 10.09
C CYS A 33 -15.77 11.88 10.35
N PRO A 34 -16.45 10.72 10.17
CA PRO A 34 -15.81 9.42 10.32
C PRO A 34 -14.73 9.18 9.27
N VAL A 35 -13.67 8.47 9.66
CA VAL A 35 -12.52 8.15 8.79
C VAL A 35 -12.40 6.65 8.62
N VAL A 36 -12.50 6.18 7.37
CA VAL A 36 -12.26 4.81 6.94
C VAL A 36 -10.91 4.74 6.24
N CYS A 37 -10.01 3.91 6.74
CA CYS A 37 -8.70 3.69 6.13
C CYS A 37 -8.65 2.32 5.43
N VAL A 38 -8.19 2.28 4.18
CA VAL A 38 -7.76 1.06 3.52
C VAL A 38 -6.24 1.02 3.60
N MET A 39 -5.70 0.01 4.27
CA MET A 39 -4.29 -0.08 4.64
C MET A 39 -3.65 -1.37 4.12
N SER A 40 -2.45 -1.27 3.53
CA SER A 40 -1.65 -2.44 3.18
C SER A 40 -1.50 -3.41 4.36
N GLY A 41 -1.57 -4.70 4.08
CA GLY A 41 -1.25 -5.77 5.02
C GLY A 41 0.22 -5.75 5.47
N ASP A 42 0.79 -6.91 5.76
CA ASP A 42 2.17 -7.02 6.26
C ASP A 42 3.25 -6.78 5.20
N PHE A 43 2.88 -6.82 3.92
CA PHE A 43 3.74 -6.44 2.81
C PHE A 43 3.16 -5.22 2.09
N VAL A 44 4.03 -4.27 1.76
CA VAL A 44 3.65 -2.93 1.30
C VAL A 44 4.02 -2.71 -0.17
N GLN A 45 3.45 -1.67 -0.77
CA GLN A 45 3.47 -1.37 -2.21
C GLN A 45 4.90 -1.33 -2.81
N ARG A 46 5.90 -0.96 -2.04
CA ARG A 46 7.29 -0.92 -2.52
C ARG A 46 7.99 -2.28 -2.55
N GLY A 47 7.29 -3.37 -2.23
CA GLY A 47 7.81 -4.73 -2.25
C GLY A 47 8.74 -5.00 -1.07
N SER A 48 8.30 -4.68 0.13
CA SER A 48 9.03 -4.94 1.38
C SER A 48 8.05 -5.32 2.51
N PRO A 49 8.51 -6.01 3.56
CA PRO A 49 7.72 -6.16 4.77
C PRO A 49 7.52 -4.80 5.44
N ALA A 50 6.41 -4.64 6.14
CA ALA A 50 6.18 -3.52 7.03
C ALA A 50 6.99 -3.69 8.32
N VAL A 51 7.48 -2.60 8.92
CA VAL A 51 8.30 -2.68 10.15
C VAL A 51 7.54 -3.16 11.39
N TYR A 52 6.21 -3.00 11.39
CA TYR A 52 5.31 -3.54 12.40
C TYR A 52 4.13 -4.22 11.71
N SER A 53 3.55 -5.22 12.38
CA SER A 53 2.43 -6.00 11.83
C SER A 53 1.23 -5.11 11.46
N LYS A 54 0.41 -5.59 10.53
CA LYS A 54 -0.84 -4.91 10.15
C LYS A 54 -1.75 -4.64 11.36
N PHE A 55 -1.75 -5.50 12.36
CA PHE A 55 -2.57 -5.34 13.57
C PHE A 55 -2.08 -4.18 14.43
N ALA A 56 -0.78 -4.07 14.68
CA ALA A 56 -0.20 -2.95 15.43
C ALA A 56 -0.40 -1.62 14.71
N ARG A 57 -0.25 -1.60 13.39
CA ARG A 57 -0.46 -0.39 12.57
C ARG A 57 -1.94 0.02 12.52
N ALA A 58 -2.85 -0.94 12.45
CA ALA A 58 -4.29 -0.68 12.51
C ALA A 58 -4.74 -0.16 13.88
N GLU A 59 -4.22 -0.73 14.98
CA GLU A 59 -4.44 -0.21 16.33
C GLU A 59 -3.92 1.23 16.45
N ALA A 60 -2.70 1.51 15.98
CA ALA A 60 -2.14 2.85 15.98
C ALA A 60 -3.03 3.83 15.21
N ALA A 61 -3.54 3.45 14.04
CA ALA A 61 -4.40 4.31 13.24
C ALA A 61 -5.70 4.68 13.95
N VAL A 62 -6.40 3.73 14.58
CA VAL A 62 -7.66 4.04 15.30
C VAL A 62 -7.42 4.84 16.57
N ARG A 63 -6.34 4.58 17.31
CA ARG A 63 -5.97 5.40 18.46
C ARG A 63 -5.52 6.81 18.09
N CYS A 64 -5.15 7.02 16.81
CA CYS A 64 -4.73 8.31 16.27
C CYS A 64 -5.78 8.96 15.35
N GLY A 65 -7.04 8.51 15.42
CA GLY A 65 -8.16 9.22 14.82
C GLY A 65 -8.87 8.53 13.64
N ALA A 66 -8.44 7.35 13.18
CA ALA A 66 -9.23 6.56 12.25
C ALA A 66 -10.42 5.90 12.98
N ASP A 67 -11.55 5.74 12.30
CA ASP A 67 -12.75 5.09 12.87
C ASP A 67 -12.91 3.65 12.39
N LEU A 68 -12.37 3.32 11.23
CA LEU A 68 -12.37 1.96 10.70
C LEU A 68 -11.10 1.74 9.88
N VAL A 69 -10.42 0.62 10.09
CA VAL A 69 -9.25 0.22 9.29
C VAL A 69 -9.53 -1.11 8.63
N LEU A 70 -9.46 -1.11 7.30
CA LEU A 70 -9.62 -2.29 6.44
C LEU A 70 -8.28 -2.70 5.87
N GLU A 71 -8.07 -3.99 5.66
CA GLU A 71 -6.91 -4.53 4.96
C GLU A 71 -7.08 -4.42 3.44
N LEU A 72 -6.09 -3.83 2.76
CA LEU A 72 -5.95 -4.00 1.33
C LEU A 72 -5.32 -5.38 1.07
N PRO A 73 -6.02 -6.31 0.39
CA PRO A 73 -5.50 -7.65 0.18
C PRO A 73 -4.18 -7.66 -0.58
N LEU A 74 -3.40 -8.72 -0.36
CA LEU A 74 -2.02 -8.85 -0.82
C LEU A 74 -1.78 -8.56 -2.31
N PRO A 75 -2.58 -9.04 -3.28
CA PRO A 75 -2.34 -8.76 -4.69
C PRO A 75 -2.30 -7.26 -5.00
N TRP A 76 -3.23 -6.49 -4.44
CA TRP A 76 -3.28 -5.03 -4.64
C TRP A 76 -2.23 -4.30 -3.82
N SER A 77 -1.94 -4.74 -2.60
CA SER A 77 -0.92 -4.11 -1.75
C SER A 77 0.50 -4.22 -2.33
N LEU A 78 0.77 -5.22 -3.16
CA LEU A 78 2.04 -5.43 -3.88
C LEU A 78 2.00 -5.01 -5.36
N SER A 79 0.95 -4.34 -5.79
CA SER A 79 0.77 -3.93 -7.17
C SER A 79 1.56 -2.65 -7.53
N SER A 80 1.51 -2.25 -8.80
CA SER A 80 1.97 -0.93 -9.25
C SER A 80 1.19 0.18 -8.53
N ALA A 81 1.62 1.44 -8.64
CA ALA A 81 0.85 2.57 -8.09
C ALA A 81 -0.59 2.58 -8.63
N GLU A 82 -0.77 2.26 -9.90
CA GLU A 82 -2.07 2.15 -10.56
C GLU A 82 -2.92 1.02 -9.96
N GLY A 83 -2.40 -0.22 -9.88
CA GLY A 83 -3.15 -1.36 -9.32
C GLY A 83 -3.44 -1.19 -7.82
N PHE A 84 -2.48 -0.62 -7.08
CA PHE A 84 -2.66 -0.27 -5.67
C PHE A 84 -3.79 0.75 -5.48
N ALA A 85 -3.77 1.84 -6.26
CA ALA A 85 -4.81 2.87 -6.23
C ALA A 85 -6.16 2.31 -6.65
N ARG A 86 -6.21 1.55 -7.76
CA ARG A 86 -7.44 0.94 -8.28
C ARG A 86 -8.10 0.02 -7.24
N GLY A 87 -7.32 -0.85 -6.60
CA GLY A 87 -7.83 -1.75 -5.57
C GLY A 87 -8.28 -1.03 -4.32
N ALA A 88 -7.47 -0.10 -3.80
CA ALA A 88 -7.80 0.60 -2.56
C ALA A 88 -9.00 1.55 -2.71
N VAL A 89 -9.05 2.32 -3.80
CA VAL A 89 -10.16 3.24 -4.10
C VAL A 89 -11.43 2.46 -4.43
N GLY A 90 -11.31 1.36 -5.21
CA GLY A 90 -12.43 0.45 -5.49
C GLY A 90 -13.00 -0.16 -4.22
N LEU A 91 -12.14 -0.58 -3.28
CA LEU A 91 -12.59 -1.11 -1.99
C LEU A 91 -13.32 -0.05 -1.16
N LEU A 92 -12.83 1.20 -1.11
CA LEU A 92 -13.54 2.31 -0.45
C LEU A 92 -14.91 2.56 -1.09
N GLY A 93 -14.98 2.58 -2.42
CA GLY A 93 -16.24 2.75 -3.16
C GLY A 93 -17.24 1.61 -2.90
N SER A 94 -16.75 0.35 -2.81
CA SER A 94 -17.57 -0.83 -2.58
C SER A 94 -18.26 -0.87 -1.22
N LEU A 95 -17.83 -0.04 -0.26
CA LEU A 95 -18.47 0.07 1.06
C LEU A 95 -19.81 0.81 1.01
N GLY A 96 -20.08 1.61 -0.01
CA GLY A 96 -21.34 2.34 -0.22
C GLY A 96 -21.63 3.44 0.81
N VAL A 97 -20.64 3.83 1.63
CA VAL A 97 -20.79 4.87 2.66
C VAL A 97 -19.73 5.97 2.57
N VAL A 98 -18.60 5.73 1.92
CA VAL A 98 -17.53 6.70 1.77
C VAL A 98 -17.94 7.74 0.75
N THR A 99 -17.79 9.02 1.09
CA THR A 99 -18.18 10.14 0.24
C THR A 99 -16.99 10.95 -0.29
N HIS A 100 -15.90 10.96 0.46
CA HIS A 100 -14.71 11.72 0.11
C HIS A 100 -13.47 10.84 0.15
N LEU A 101 -12.55 11.04 -0.79
CA LEU A 101 -11.22 10.43 -0.76
C LEU A 101 -10.19 11.50 -0.44
N SER A 102 -9.56 11.39 0.75
CA SER A 102 -8.51 12.32 1.16
C SER A 102 -7.13 11.71 1.01
N PHE A 103 -6.21 12.49 0.45
CA PHE A 103 -4.81 12.09 0.25
C PHE A 103 -3.87 13.29 0.34
N GLY A 104 -2.61 13.03 0.67
CA GLY A 104 -1.57 14.05 0.66
C GLY A 104 -0.85 14.10 -0.69
N SER A 105 -0.58 15.29 -1.20
CA SER A 105 0.24 15.51 -2.41
C SER A 105 1.33 16.54 -2.18
N GLU A 106 2.39 16.50 -2.95
CA GLU A 106 3.43 17.54 -2.94
C GLU A 106 2.92 18.83 -3.62
N CYS A 107 2.00 18.72 -4.54
CA CYS A 107 1.36 19.84 -5.23
C CYS A 107 0.42 20.62 -4.28
N GLY A 108 -0.38 19.92 -3.48
CA GLY A 108 -1.38 20.52 -2.58
C GLY A 108 -2.61 21.10 -3.28
N GLU A 109 -2.67 21.06 -4.59
CA GLU A 109 -3.76 21.59 -5.43
C GLU A 109 -4.42 20.47 -6.22
N LEU A 110 -5.76 20.46 -6.26
CA LEU A 110 -6.51 19.38 -6.87
C LEU A 110 -6.56 19.50 -8.41
N ASP A 111 -6.84 20.70 -8.94
CA ASP A 111 -7.02 20.93 -10.37
C ASP A 111 -5.83 20.45 -11.23
N PRO A 112 -4.56 20.80 -10.93
CA PRO A 112 -3.42 20.28 -11.67
C PRO A 112 -3.32 18.76 -11.69
N LEU A 113 -3.63 18.10 -10.56
CA LEU A 113 -3.62 16.65 -10.44
C LEU A 113 -4.74 16.00 -11.27
N GLN A 114 -5.94 16.59 -11.27
CA GLN A 114 -7.07 16.12 -12.08
C GLN A 114 -6.76 16.21 -13.58
N ARG A 115 -6.21 17.32 -14.05
CA ARG A 115 -5.80 17.49 -15.45
C ARG A 115 -4.79 16.43 -15.89
N VAL A 116 -3.83 16.10 -15.04
CA VAL A 116 -2.86 15.02 -15.34
C VAL A 116 -3.55 13.65 -15.34
N ALA A 117 -4.48 13.40 -14.42
CA ALA A 117 -5.24 12.15 -14.37
C ALA A 117 -6.11 11.94 -15.61
N GLU A 118 -6.79 13.00 -16.07
CA GLU A 118 -7.60 13.01 -17.30
C GLU A 118 -6.73 12.76 -18.54
N ALA A 119 -5.56 13.41 -18.62
CA ALA A 119 -4.62 13.17 -19.71
C ALA A 119 -4.13 11.72 -19.77
N LEU A 120 -3.98 11.07 -18.61
CA LEU A 120 -3.61 9.66 -18.53
C LEU A 120 -4.72 8.69 -18.91
N LEU A 121 -5.97 9.12 -18.88
CA LEU A 121 -7.14 8.36 -19.33
C LEU A 121 -7.49 8.60 -20.81
N ASP A 122 -6.81 9.53 -21.48
CA ASP A 122 -7.01 9.79 -22.90
C ASP A 122 -6.70 8.52 -23.72
N PRO A 123 -7.65 8.02 -24.53
CA PRO A 123 -7.43 6.85 -25.38
C PRO A 123 -6.22 6.95 -26.32
N LEU A 124 -5.89 8.16 -26.77
CA LEU A 124 -4.75 8.41 -27.66
C LEU A 124 -3.39 8.42 -26.95
N LEU A 125 -3.36 8.47 -25.62
CA LEU A 125 -2.09 8.46 -24.87
C LEU A 125 -1.26 7.20 -25.15
N GLY A 126 -1.92 6.06 -25.39
CA GLY A 126 -1.24 4.79 -25.67
C GLY A 126 -0.36 4.82 -26.92
N GLU A 127 -0.72 5.63 -27.92
CA GLU A 127 0.08 5.82 -29.14
C GLU A 127 1.31 6.66 -28.88
N ASP A 128 1.15 7.77 -28.16
CA ASP A 128 2.26 8.64 -27.77
C ASP A 128 3.25 7.91 -26.88
N LEU A 129 2.75 7.17 -25.89
CA LEU A 129 3.59 6.37 -24.98
C LEU A 129 4.42 5.33 -25.75
N ARG A 130 3.79 4.63 -26.72
CA ARG A 130 4.52 3.68 -27.58
C ARG A 130 5.57 4.36 -28.45
N ALA A 131 5.28 5.56 -28.93
CA ALA A 131 6.24 6.35 -29.70
C ALA A 131 7.47 6.72 -28.84
N GLU A 132 7.25 7.19 -27.62
CA GLU A 132 8.33 7.52 -26.68
C GLU A 132 9.16 6.28 -26.27
N LEU A 133 8.50 5.15 -26.02
CA LEU A 133 9.20 3.89 -25.66
C LEU A 133 10.11 3.37 -26.77
N ARG A 134 9.79 3.64 -28.06
CA ARG A 134 10.66 3.28 -29.18
C ARG A 134 12.02 3.97 -29.15
N SER A 135 12.15 5.12 -28.48
CA SER A 135 13.43 5.81 -28.29
C SER A 135 14.32 5.13 -27.24
N GLY A 136 13.84 4.08 -26.55
CA GLY A 136 14.61 3.32 -25.55
C GLY A 136 14.69 3.96 -24.17
N ILE A 137 13.94 5.02 -23.92
CA ILE A 137 13.88 5.66 -22.60
C ILE A 137 13.05 4.81 -21.59
N PRO A 138 13.32 4.96 -20.28
CA PRO A 138 12.57 4.26 -19.24
C PRO A 138 11.07 4.62 -19.29
N PHE A 139 10.21 3.66 -18.92
CA PHE A 139 8.74 3.82 -18.94
C PHE A 139 8.25 5.09 -18.23
N ALA A 140 8.82 5.43 -17.06
CA ALA A 140 8.42 6.63 -16.31
C ALA A 140 8.69 7.92 -17.09
N ALA A 141 9.84 8.02 -17.77
CA ALA A 141 10.20 9.16 -18.62
C ALA A 141 9.30 9.21 -19.86
N ALA A 142 9.09 8.07 -20.54
CA ALA A 142 8.21 7.96 -21.68
C ALA A 142 6.76 8.40 -21.35
N ARG A 143 6.25 7.94 -20.19
CA ARG A 143 4.93 8.34 -19.69
C ARG A 143 4.84 9.83 -19.43
N GLN A 144 5.83 10.42 -18.78
CA GLN A 144 5.88 11.86 -18.52
C GLN A 144 5.92 12.66 -19.81
N GLN A 145 6.72 12.27 -20.80
CA GLN A 145 6.80 12.96 -22.09
C GLN A 145 5.49 12.85 -22.88
N ALA A 146 4.87 11.68 -22.91
CA ALA A 146 3.56 11.50 -23.54
C ALA A 146 2.48 12.38 -22.91
N VAL A 147 2.46 12.48 -21.57
CA VAL A 147 1.53 13.35 -20.83
C VAL A 147 1.84 14.83 -21.08
N ALA A 148 3.13 15.22 -21.20
CA ALA A 148 3.53 16.60 -21.45
C ALA A 148 3.00 17.14 -22.79
N ARG A 149 2.77 16.29 -23.79
CA ARG A 149 2.13 16.69 -25.06
C ARG A 149 0.68 17.19 -24.86
N ARG A 150 0.01 16.80 -23.77
CA ARG A 150 -1.39 17.15 -23.47
C ARG A 150 -1.51 18.28 -22.46
N VAL A 151 -0.71 18.24 -21.41
CA VAL A 151 -0.85 19.16 -20.27
C VAL A 151 0.41 20.01 -20.01
N GLY A 152 1.39 19.96 -20.92
CA GLY A 152 2.61 20.77 -20.82
C GLY A 152 3.39 20.50 -19.54
N ALA A 153 3.80 21.56 -18.86
CA ALA A 153 4.62 21.49 -17.64
C ALA A 153 3.95 20.74 -16.47
N LEU A 154 2.62 20.59 -16.46
CA LEU A 154 1.94 19.82 -15.40
C LEU A 154 2.38 18.35 -15.37
N ALA A 155 2.94 17.81 -16.46
CA ALA A 155 3.51 16.46 -16.46
C ALA A 155 4.66 16.28 -15.47
N GLU A 156 5.31 17.35 -15.00
CA GLU A 156 6.36 17.31 -13.99
C GLU A 156 5.83 16.83 -12.62
N LEU A 157 4.52 16.95 -12.36
CA LEU A 157 3.89 16.37 -11.17
C LEU A 157 4.13 14.87 -11.05
N LEU A 158 4.34 14.16 -12.17
CA LEU A 158 4.66 12.73 -12.19
C LEU A 158 6.10 12.40 -11.74
N GLN A 159 6.90 13.38 -11.33
CA GLN A 159 8.23 13.14 -10.73
C GLN A 159 8.16 12.94 -9.22
N ALA A 160 7.10 13.41 -8.55
CA ALA A 160 6.94 13.32 -7.11
C ALA A 160 6.06 12.12 -6.71
N PRO A 161 6.50 11.28 -5.75
CA PRO A 161 5.87 10.00 -5.48
C PRO A 161 4.44 10.11 -4.95
N ASN A 162 4.10 11.12 -4.13
CA ASN A 162 2.73 11.26 -3.65
C ASN A 162 1.82 11.92 -4.68
N ASN A 163 2.34 12.79 -5.56
CA ASN A 163 1.59 13.26 -6.72
C ASN A 163 1.26 12.11 -7.68
N ILE A 164 2.19 11.16 -7.90
CA ILE A 164 1.91 9.94 -8.70
C ILE A 164 0.73 9.18 -8.09
N LEU A 165 0.76 8.91 -6.77
CA LEU A 165 -0.34 8.21 -6.11
C LEU A 165 -1.65 9.02 -6.17
N ALA A 166 -1.61 10.33 -5.96
CA ALA A 166 -2.77 11.20 -6.06
C ALA A 166 -3.42 11.12 -7.45
N VAL A 167 -2.61 11.20 -8.51
CA VAL A 167 -3.06 11.04 -9.90
C VAL A 167 -3.66 9.65 -10.14
N GLU A 168 -3.05 8.59 -9.61
CA GLU A 168 -3.60 7.22 -9.75
C GLU A 168 -4.92 7.05 -8.96
N TYR A 169 -5.09 7.71 -7.81
CA TYR A 169 -6.37 7.72 -7.09
C TYR A 169 -7.47 8.41 -7.90
N LEU A 170 -7.16 9.56 -8.51
CA LEU A 170 -8.11 10.28 -9.37
C LEU A 170 -8.49 9.45 -10.59
N LYS A 171 -7.51 8.82 -11.26
CA LYS A 171 -7.76 7.86 -12.34
C LYS A 171 -8.69 6.73 -11.89
N ALA A 172 -8.44 6.16 -10.70
CA ALA A 172 -9.25 5.08 -10.17
C ALA A 172 -10.70 5.51 -9.90
N ILE A 173 -10.92 6.74 -9.42
CA ILE A 173 -12.27 7.31 -9.25
C ILE A 173 -12.98 7.40 -10.60
N TYR A 174 -12.31 7.96 -11.61
CA TYR A 174 -12.90 8.21 -12.95
C TYR A 174 -13.15 6.89 -13.70
N ASP A 175 -12.16 6.01 -13.78
CA ASP A 175 -12.24 4.73 -14.50
C ASP A 175 -13.32 3.81 -13.92
N GLN A 176 -13.46 3.78 -12.60
CA GLN A 176 -14.47 2.98 -11.90
C GLN A 176 -15.80 3.71 -11.70
N ARG A 177 -15.92 4.97 -12.15
CA ARG A 177 -17.13 5.82 -12.05
C ARG A 177 -17.67 5.91 -10.63
N LEU A 178 -16.78 6.11 -9.66
CA LEU A 178 -17.15 6.17 -8.24
C LEU A 178 -17.62 7.58 -7.85
N GLU A 179 -18.64 7.65 -7.03
CA GLU A 179 -19.16 8.90 -6.46
C GLU A 179 -18.32 9.31 -5.22
N LEU A 180 -17.02 9.51 -5.42
CA LEU A 180 -16.08 9.94 -4.39
C LEU A 180 -15.56 11.33 -4.72
N HIS A 181 -15.74 12.28 -3.79
CA HIS A 181 -15.17 13.62 -3.92
C HIS A 181 -13.70 13.62 -3.48
N PRO A 182 -12.75 13.87 -4.39
CA PRO A 182 -11.32 13.90 -4.02
C PRO A 182 -10.99 15.18 -3.25
N LEU A 183 -10.10 15.03 -2.26
CA LEU A 183 -9.59 16.10 -1.43
C LEU A 183 -8.09 15.90 -1.22
N THR A 184 -7.28 16.91 -1.58
CA THR A 184 -5.84 16.84 -1.36
C THR A 184 -5.40 17.79 -0.25
N VAL A 185 -4.41 17.33 0.51
CA VAL A 185 -3.74 18.09 1.57
C VAL A 185 -2.28 18.26 1.19
N LEU A 186 -1.76 19.49 1.28
CA LEU A 186 -0.35 19.78 1.01
C LEU A 186 0.55 19.02 2.01
N ARG A 187 1.46 18.21 1.49
CA ARG A 187 2.49 17.55 2.30
C ARG A 187 3.65 18.51 2.56
N THR A 188 3.73 19.00 3.79
CA THR A 188 4.88 19.78 4.24
C THR A 188 5.98 18.85 4.77
N GLY A 189 7.25 19.08 4.39
CA GLY A 189 8.42 18.36 4.94
C GLY A 189 8.83 17.09 4.19
N ALA A 190 8.36 16.84 2.95
CA ALA A 190 8.70 15.63 2.18
C ALA A 190 9.59 15.86 0.95
N GLN A 191 9.87 17.11 0.57
CA GLN A 191 10.75 17.41 -0.58
C GLN A 191 12.05 18.09 -0.10
N HIS A 192 13.17 17.42 -0.40
CA HIS A 192 14.53 17.96 -0.43
C HIS A 192 15.13 18.55 0.85
N ASP A 193 14.44 18.58 2.00
CA ASP A 193 15.01 19.14 3.19
C ASP A 193 15.80 18.11 4.00
N ARG A 194 17.12 18.21 3.86
CA ARG A 194 18.06 17.71 4.89
C ARG A 194 17.81 18.35 6.26
N PHE A 195 16.87 19.29 6.33
CA PHE A 195 16.45 20.06 7.51
C PHE A 195 14.92 20.21 7.52
N ALA A 196 14.17 19.08 7.63
CA ALA A 196 12.74 19.18 7.88
C ALA A 196 12.54 19.85 9.26
N GLU A 197 11.99 21.06 9.27
CA GLU A 197 11.64 21.76 10.51
C GLU A 197 10.53 20.99 11.24
N GLY A 198 10.71 20.77 12.55
CA GLY A 198 9.70 20.17 13.42
C GLY A 198 9.76 18.63 13.52
N ASN A 199 8.67 18.06 13.97
CA ASN A 199 8.51 16.66 14.32
C ASN A 199 7.87 15.78 13.21
N ILE A 200 7.94 16.21 11.94
CA ILE A 200 7.46 15.45 10.79
C ILE A 200 8.66 14.91 10.00
N ARG A 201 8.67 13.61 9.76
CA ARG A 201 9.68 12.91 8.95
C ARG A 201 8.99 11.99 7.94
N SER A 202 9.68 11.65 6.85
CA SER A 202 9.15 10.70 5.89
C SER A 202 9.16 9.27 6.47
N ALA A 203 8.20 8.45 6.08
CA ALA A 203 8.15 7.05 6.49
C ALA A 203 9.44 6.28 6.10
N SER A 204 10.09 6.64 4.99
CA SER A 204 11.34 6.02 4.56
C SER A 204 12.51 6.36 5.50
N GLU A 205 12.61 7.61 5.94
CA GLU A 205 13.59 8.03 6.94
C GLU A 205 13.35 7.32 8.27
N LEU A 206 12.09 7.25 8.72
CA LEU A 206 11.75 6.59 9.97
C LEU A 206 12.11 5.10 9.94
N ARG A 207 11.86 4.40 8.82
CA ARG A 207 12.26 2.99 8.67
C ARG A 207 13.78 2.81 8.72
N MET A 208 14.54 3.70 8.11
CA MET A 208 16.01 3.67 8.16
C MET A 208 16.50 3.85 9.61
N ARG A 209 15.96 4.82 10.36
CA ARG A 209 16.30 5.05 11.77
C ARG A 209 15.91 3.86 12.66
N ILE A 210 14.71 3.28 12.45
CA ILE A 210 14.27 2.08 13.17
C ILE A 210 15.23 0.91 12.89
N GLY A 211 15.65 0.72 11.65
CA GLY A 211 16.64 -0.31 11.27
C GLY A 211 18.01 -0.09 11.93
N ALA A 212 18.41 1.17 12.12
CA ALA A 212 19.61 1.54 12.87
C ALA A 212 19.44 1.44 14.40
N GLY A 213 18.27 1.08 14.91
CA GLY A 213 17.99 0.99 16.35
C GLY A 213 17.70 2.33 17.03
N GLU A 214 17.59 3.42 16.28
CA GLU A 214 17.34 4.75 16.81
C GLU A 214 15.90 4.89 17.36
N ASP A 215 15.74 5.77 18.36
CA ASP A 215 14.43 6.17 18.85
C ASP A 215 13.77 7.15 17.88
N VAL A 216 12.56 6.81 17.44
CA VAL A 216 11.75 7.64 16.53
C VAL A 216 10.49 8.19 17.19
N SER A 217 10.32 8.00 18.50
CA SER A 217 9.10 8.35 19.25
C SER A 217 8.69 9.82 19.09
N ALA A 218 9.64 10.75 18.96
CA ALA A 218 9.38 12.17 18.74
C ALA A 218 8.67 12.49 17.43
N PHE A 219 8.72 11.58 16.45
CA PHE A 219 8.10 11.74 15.12
C PHE A 219 6.76 11.00 14.99
N LEU A 220 6.31 10.35 16.07
CA LEU A 220 5.08 9.59 16.13
C LEU A 220 4.09 10.27 17.09
N PRO A 221 2.78 10.15 16.85
CA PRO A 221 1.80 10.45 17.88
C PRO A 221 2.05 9.56 19.11
N ARG A 222 1.82 10.09 20.30
CA ARG A 222 2.07 9.38 21.56
C ARG A 222 1.48 7.95 21.59
N ALA A 223 0.21 7.82 21.19
CA ALA A 223 -0.45 6.50 21.17
C ALA A 223 0.24 5.51 20.21
N ALA A 224 0.70 5.95 19.03
CA ALA A 224 1.43 5.11 18.11
C ALA A 224 2.81 4.72 18.67
N ALA A 225 3.53 5.66 19.30
CA ALA A 225 4.82 5.39 19.94
C ALA A 225 4.69 4.34 21.06
N GLU A 226 3.67 4.45 21.92
CA GLU A 226 3.38 3.49 22.99
C GLU A 226 3.09 2.08 22.44
N ILE A 227 2.32 1.98 21.34
CA ILE A 227 2.03 0.70 20.68
C ILE A 227 3.33 0.08 20.13
N PHE A 228 4.11 0.82 19.37
CA PHE A 228 5.32 0.28 18.76
C PHE A 228 6.40 -0.05 19.79
N ALA A 229 6.50 0.70 20.89
CA ALA A 229 7.34 0.34 22.03
C ALA A 229 6.89 -0.98 22.68
N ARG A 230 5.58 -1.17 22.86
CA ARG A 230 4.99 -2.43 23.33
C ARG A 230 5.33 -3.60 22.41
N GLU A 231 5.18 -3.43 21.10
CA GLU A 231 5.50 -4.50 20.13
C GLU A 231 7.00 -4.82 20.14
N LYS A 232 7.86 -3.82 20.27
CA LYS A 232 9.31 -4.00 20.44
C LYS A 232 9.65 -4.79 21.71
N THR A 233 9.06 -4.42 22.84
CA THR A 233 9.26 -5.14 24.12
C THR A 233 8.80 -6.59 24.06
N ARG A 234 7.71 -6.87 23.32
CA ARG A 234 7.19 -8.22 23.10
C ARG A 234 7.97 -9.01 22.03
N GLY A 235 8.96 -8.41 21.39
CA GLY A 235 9.70 -9.05 20.31
C GLY A 235 8.88 -9.34 19.05
N ARG A 236 7.78 -8.59 18.81
CA ARG A 236 6.93 -8.69 17.62
C ARG A 236 7.34 -7.72 16.50
N GLY A 237 8.38 -6.95 16.72
CA GLY A 237 8.94 -5.98 15.78
C GLY A 237 10.08 -5.18 16.41
N PRO A 238 10.79 -4.38 15.60
CA PRO A 238 10.57 -4.20 14.18
C PRO A 238 10.92 -5.45 13.36
N VAL A 239 10.14 -5.74 12.32
CA VAL A 239 10.48 -6.75 11.31
C VAL A 239 11.25 -6.05 10.19
N LEU A 240 12.52 -6.42 10.04
CA LEU A 240 13.40 -5.87 9.02
C LEU A 240 13.51 -6.84 7.84
N PRO A 241 13.75 -6.35 6.61
CA PRO A 241 13.86 -7.21 5.42
C PRO A 241 14.89 -8.32 5.58
N GLU A 242 16.01 -8.04 6.24
CA GLU A 242 17.12 -8.97 6.45
C GLU A 242 16.70 -10.17 7.31
N ALA A 243 15.76 -9.97 8.25
CA ALA A 243 15.24 -11.05 9.10
C ALA A 243 14.42 -12.09 8.31
N LEU A 244 13.92 -11.72 7.13
CA LEU A 244 13.16 -12.59 6.24
C LEU A 244 13.99 -13.14 5.06
N GLU A 245 15.24 -12.71 4.90
CA GLU A 245 16.05 -13.02 3.72
C GLU A 245 16.12 -14.52 3.41
N SER A 246 16.49 -15.34 4.39
CA SER A 246 16.60 -16.79 4.19
C SER A 246 15.27 -17.46 3.84
N ALA A 247 14.17 -17.00 4.44
CA ALA A 247 12.85 -17.53 4.14
C ALA A 247 12.40 -17.15 2.72
N LEU A 248 12.63 -15.90 2.31
CA LEU A 248 12.32 -15.42 0.97
C LEU A 248 13.18 -16.12 -0.08
N LEU A 249 14.51 -16.23 0.10
CA LEU A 249 15.40 -16.95 -0.82
C LEU A 249 15.02 -18.42 -0.94
N SER A 250 14.68 -19.10 0.17
CA SER A 250 14.21 -20.48 0.13
C SER A 250 12.98 -20.63 -0.75
N ARG A 251 11.98 -19.75 -0.56
CA ARG A 251 10.77 -19.75 -1.40
C ARG A 251 11.10 -19.53 -2.87
N LEU A 252 11.90 -18.52 -3.19
CA LEU A 252 12.30 -18.18 -4.55
C LEU A 252 13.00 -19.35 -5.27
N ARG A 253 13.96 -20.00 -4.61
CA ARG A 253 14.76 -21.09 -5.22
C ARG A 253 13.97 -22.38 -5.44
N MET A 254 12.85 -22.58 -4.75
CA MET A 254 12.00 -23.74 -4.92
C MET A 254 10.96 -23.59 -6.05
N LEU A 255 10.79 -22.38 -6.60
CA LEU A 255 9.82 -22.13 -7.66
C LEU A 255 10.38 -22.48 -9.03
N PRO A 256 9.59 -23.13 -9.91
CA PRO A 256 10.01 -23.36 -11.29
C PRO A 256 10.02 -22.05 -12.09
N GLN A 257 10.86 -21.99 -13.13
CA GLN A 257 11.02 -20.81 -13.98
C GLN A 257 9.68 -20.30 -14.58
N THR A 258 8.75 -21.21 -14.87
CA THR A 258 7.43 -20.86 -15.41
C THR A 258 6.63 -19.92 -14.52
N VAL A 259 6.78 -20.04 -13.19
CA VAL A 259 6.12 -19.13 -12.23
C VAL A 259 6.65 -17.71 -12.39
N TYR A 260 7.97 -17.55 -12.57
CA TYR A 260 8.57 -16.22 -12.74
C TYR A 260 8.06 -15.49 -13.99
N ASN A 261 7.78 -16.23 -15.05
CA ASN A 261 7.25 -15.68 -16.29
C ASN A 261 5.76 -15.32 -16.21
N ALA A 262 5.04 -15.89 -15.24
CA ALA A 262 3.63 -15.61 -14.97
C ALA A 262 3.41 -14.54 -13.87
N LEU A 263 4.47 -13.93 -13.32
CA LEU A 263 4.35 -12.91 -12.29
C LEU A 263 3.76 -11.60 -12.81
N PRO A 264 3.04 -10.85 -11.99
CA PRO A 264 2.63 -9.49 -12.31
C PRO A 264 3.86 -8.65 -12.72
N GLY A 265 3.82 -8.09 -13.92
CA GLY A 265 4.92 -7.30 -14.43
C GLY A 265 6.08 -8.09 -15.08
N ALA A 266 5.99 -9.40 -15.26
CA ALA A 266 6.98 -10.22 -15.97
C ALA A 266 6.88 -10.04 -17.49
N THR A 267 7.40 -8.92 -18.00
CA THR A 267 7.44 -8.65 -19.43
C THR A 267 8.88 -8.66 -19.96
N GLU A 268 9.07 -8.88 -21.26
CA GLU A 268 10.35 -8.73 -21.96
C GLU A 268 11.53 -9.50 -21.31
N GLY A 269 11.28 -10.70 -20.79
CA GLY A 269 12.32 -11.56 -20.22
C GLY A 269 12.73 -11.21 -18.77
N LEU A 270 12.05 -10.27 -18.10
CA LEU A 270 12.38 -9.92 -16.72
C LEU A 270 12.15 -11.09 -15.75
N GLY A 271 11.13 -11.94 -16.00
CA GLY A 271 10.91 -13.17 -15.23
C GLY A 271 12.11 -14.11 -15.28
N ASN A 272 12.67 -14.33 -16.48
CA ASN A 272 13.89 -15.16 -16.66
C ASN A 272 15.11 -14.57 -15.96
N SER A 273 15.27 -13.24 -16.03
CA SER A 273 16.36 -12.54 -15.34
C SER A 273 16.27 -12.70 -13.83
N LEU A 274 15.06 -12.54 -13.27
CA LEU A 274 14.81 -12.70 -11.84
C LEU A 274 15.00 -14.17 -11.38
N TYR A 275 14.56 -15.15 -12.18
CA TYR A 275 14.78 -16.57 -11.90
C TYR A 275 16.26 -16.89 -11.78
N ARG A 276 17.07 -16.47 -12.78
CA ARG A 276 18.51 -16.68 -12.78
C ARG A 276 19.16 -16.02 -11.57
N ALA A 277 18.86 -14.74 -11.31
CA ALA A 277 19.38 -14.01 -10.17
C ALA A 277 19.06 -14.69 -8.83
N ALA A 278 17.83 -15.20 -8.64
CA ALA A 278 17.44 -15.92 -7.43
C ALA A 278 18.25 -17.21 -7.17
N HIS A 279 18.80 -17.82 -8.21
CA HIS A 279 19.60 -19.05 -8.11
C HIS A 279 21.11 -18.79 -8.02
N GLU A 280 21.60 -17.70 -8.60
CA GLU A 280 23.02 -17.36 -8.65
C GLU A 280 23.47 -16.48 -7.48
N GLU A 281 22.60 -15.60 -6.97
CA GLU A 281 22.96 -14.63 -5.95
C GLU A 281 22.74 -15.15 -4.51
N PRO A 282 23.67 -14.90 -3.59
CA PRO A 282 23.59 -15.41 -2.21
C PRO A 282 22.67 -14.60 -1.31
N THR A 283 22.35 -13.36 -1.67
CA THR A 283 21.55 -12.42 -0.86
C THR A 283 20.35 -11.88 -1.65
N LEU A 284 19.32 -11.42 -0.94
CA LEU A 284 18.18 -10.80 -1.58
C LEU A 284 18.54 -9.49 -2.30
N ASP A 285 19.42 -8.69 -1.72
CA ASP A 285 19.92 -7.47 -2.37
C ASP A 285 20.75 -7.80 -3.64
N GLY A 286 21.53 -8.88 -3.61
CA GLY A 286 22.21 -9.41 -4.79
C GLY A 286 21.21 -9.79 -5.90
N VAL A 287 20.15 -10.53 -5.56
CA VAL A 287 19.06 -10.87 -6.49
C VAL A 287 18.46 -9.62 -7.14
N LEU A 288 18.15 -8.61 -6.33
CA LEU A 288 17.57 -7.36 -6.82
C LEU A 288 18.54 -6.59 -7.73
N ALA A 289 19.83 -6.56 -7.37
CA ALA A 289 20.87 -5.88 -8.13
C ALA A 289 21.14 -6.60 -9.47
N ALA A 290 21.24 -7.93 -9.48
CA ALA A 290 21.47 -8.73 -10.67
C ALA A 290 20.30 -8.71 -11.65
N ALA A 291 19.05 -8.69 -11.14
CA ALA A 291 17.85 -8.58 -11.98
C ALA A 291 17.64 -7.17 -12.52
N LYS A 292 18.30 -6.13 -11.96
CA LYS A 292 18.11 -4.73 -12.35
C LYS A 292 18.70 -4.44 -13.70
N SER A 293 17.96 -3.75 -14.54
CA SER A 293 18.43 -3.19 -15.81
C SER A 293 18.08 -1.70 -15.91
N LYS A 294 18.59 -1.01 -16.95
CA LYS A 294 18.22 0.40 -17.23
C LYS A 294 16.73 0.57 -17.54
N ARG A 295 16.06 -0.49 -18.04
CA ARG A 295 14.63 -0.48 -18.42
C ARG A 295 13.68 -0.53 -17.21
N TYR A 296 14.07 -1.21 -16.13
CA TYR A 296 13.15 -1.53 -15.05
C TYR A 296 13.49 -0.81 -13.76
N ALA A 297 12.51 -0.13 -13.19
CA ALA A 297 12.65 0.48 -11.88
C ALA A 297 12.84 -0.60 -10.80
N LEU A 298 13.74 -0.35 -9.84
CA LEU A 298 14.01 -1.28 -8.73
C LEU A 298 12.75 -1.67 -7.95
N ALA A 299 11.81 -0.73 -7.78
CA ALA A 299 10.54 -1.01 -7.11
C ALA A 299 9.70 -2.07 -7.84
N ARG A 300 9.76 -2.15 -9.20
CA ARG A 300 9.09 -3.21 -9.96
C ARG A 300 9.73 -4.58 -9.66
N ILE A 301 11.05 -4.65 -9.64
CA ILE A 301 11.77 -5.90 -9.36
C ILE A 301 11.50 -6.35 -7.94
N ARG A 302 11.53 -5.46 -6.95
CA ARG A 302 11.17 -5.75 -5.56
C ARG A 302 9.77 -6.34 -5.44
N ARG A 303 8.77 -5.72 -6.07
CA ARG A 303 7.40 -6.26 -6.07
C ARG A 303 7.32 -7.63 -6.69
N MET A 304 7.93 -7.84 -7.86
CA MET A 304 7.96 -9.16 -8.52
C MET A 304 8.62 -10.22 -7.63
N THR A 305 9.71 -9.88 -6.95
CA THR A 305 10.39 -10.77 -6.01
C THR A 305 9.46 -11.16 -4.85
N MET A 306 8.75 -10.18 -4.27
CA MET A 306 7.77 -10.46 -3.22
C MET A 306 6.56 -11.25 -3.75
N CYS A 307 6.04 -10.91 -4.93
CA CYS A 307 4.95 -11.67 -5.56
C CYS A 307 5.36 -13.15 -5.76
N ALA A 308 6.58 -13.41 -6.25
CA ALA A 308 7.10 -14.77 -6.40
C ALA A 308 7.15 -15.49 -5.04
N ALA A 309 7.81 -14.88 -4.05
CA ALA A 309 7.97 -15.50 -2.73
C ALA A 309 6.63 -15.76 -2.00
N LEU A 310 5.65 -14.90 -2.21
CA LEU A 310 4.33 -14.97 -1.56
C LEU A 310 3.27 -15.70 -2.38
N GLY A 311 3.54 -16.05 -3.65
CA GLY A 311 2.60 -16.78 -4.51
C GLY A 311 1.53 -15.90 -5.18
N VAL A 312 1.76 -14.59 -5.32
CA VAL A 312 0.87 -13.68 -6.04
C VAL A 312 1.04 -13.88 -7.55
N THR A 313 -0.07 -14.11 -8.26
CA THR A 313 -0.09 -14.29 -9.71
C THR A 313 -0.89 -13.20 -10.42
N THR A 314 -0.70 -13.05 -11.73
CA THR A 314 -1.43 -12.07 -12.57
C THR A 314 -2.95 -12.28 -12.57
N SER A 315 -3.43 -13.48 -12.29
CA SER A 315 -4.88 -13.75 -12.24
C SER A 315 -5.57 -13.17 -11.00
N MET A 316 -4.81 -12.70 -10.01
CA MET A 316 -5.33 -12.26 -8.72
C MET A 316 -5.48 -10.73 -8.60
N ASP A 317 -4.85 -9.93 -9.49
CA ASP A 317 -4.76 -8.46 -9.34
C ASP A 317 -5.80 -7.67 -10.17
N GLY A 318 -6.86 -8.31 -10.62
CA GLY A 318 -7.91 -7.70 -11.43
C GLY A 318 -9.04 -7.06 -10.62
N GLY A 319 -9.41 -5.81 -10.95
CA GLY A 319 -10.63 -5.17 -10.45
C GLY A 319 -10.58 -4.70 -8.99
N THR A 320 -11.75 -4.68 -8.37
CA THR A 320 -11.95 -4.33 -6.96
C THR A 320 -11.67 -5.54 -6.08
N PRO A 321 -11.04 -5.39 -4.90
CA PRO A 321 -10.90 -6.47 -3.92
C PRO A 321 -12.24 -7.13 -3.62
N PRO A 322 -12.31 -8.48 -3.60
CA PRO A 322 -13.58 -9.20 -3.53
C PRO A 322 -14.17 -9.28 -2.11
N TYR A 323 -13.54 -8.67 -1.13
CA TYR A 323 -14.02 -8.58 0.26
C TYR A 323 -13.38 -7.38 0.99
N ALA A 324 -14.01 -6.94 2.07
CA ALA A 324 -13.51 -5.91 2.98
C ALA A 324 -13.18 -6.55 4.34
N ARG A 325 -11.90 -6.75 4.65
CA ARG A 325 -11.46 -7.28 5.95
C ARG A 325 -11.22 -6.16 6.95
N VAL A 326 -11.89 -6.23 8.11
CA VAL A 326 -11.73 -5.27 9.19
C VAL A 326 -10.54 -5.66 10.07
N LEU A 327 -9.60 -4.73 10.28
CA LEU A 327 -8.44 -4.89 11.16
C LEU A 327 -8.62 -4.16 12.49
N ALA A 328 -9.27 -2.98 12.48
CA ALA A 328 -9.51 -2.21 13.70
C ALA A 328 -10.77 -1.34 13.59
N ILE A 329 -11.41 -1.12 14.74
CA ILE A 329 -12.68 -0.40 14.91
C ILE A 329 -12.45 0.70 15.95
N GLY A 330 -12.53 1.96 15.52
CA GLY A 330 -12.39 3.16 16.34
C GLY A 330 -13.73 3.64 16.90
N ALA A 331 -13.76 4.87 17.40
CA ALA A 331 -14.89 5.43 18.14
C ALA A 331 -16.22 5.36 17.39
N GLN A 332 -16.26 5.77 16.11
CA GLN A 332 -17.47 5.73 15.27
C GLN A 332 -17.55 4.45 14.39
N GLY A 333 -16.59 3.53 14.53
CA GLY A 333 -16.45 2.37 13.66
C GLY A 333 -17.62 1.39 13.72
N ARG A 334 -18.29 1.25 14.88
CA ARG A 334 -19.47 0.36 15.02
C ARG A 334 -20.67 0.88 14.23
N GLU A 335 -20.88 2.19 14.23
CA GLU A 335 -21.94 2.83 13.46
C GLU A 335 -21.66 2.75 11.96
N LEU A 336 -20.39 3.01 11.55
CA LEU A 336 -19.94 2.81 10.20
C LEU A 336 -20.17 1.37 9.72
N LEU A 337 -19.80 0.36 10.51
CA LEU A 337 -19.99 -1.04 10.13
C LEU A 337 -21.47 -1.40 9.91
N ARG A 338 -22.39 -0.91 10.75
CA ARG A 338 -23.83 -1.12 10.53
C ARG A 338 -24.31 -0.52 9.20
N ALA A 339 -23.81 0.66 8.85
CA ALA A 339 -24.17 1.31 7.60
C ALA A 339 -23.53 0.63 6.39
N ILE A 340 -22.29 0.15 6.51
CA ILE A 340 -21.58 -0.61 5.51
C ILE A 340 -22.28 -1.94 5.24
N ASP A 341 -22.70 -2.66 6.28
CA ASP A 341 -23.37 -3.96 6.17
C ASP A 341 -24.67 -3.88 5.34
N MET A 342 -25.33 -2.72 5.34
CA MET A 342 -26.54 -2.48 4.54
C MET A 342 -26.25 -2.06 3.08
N ARG A 343 -25.04 -1.61 2.75
CA ARG A 343 -24.74 -0.92 1.47
C ARG A 343 -23.59 -1.49 0.70
N ALA A 344 -22.69 -2.23 1.36
CA ALA A 344 -21.50 -2.76 0.72
C ALA A 344 -21.85 -3.75 -0.39
N SER A 345 -21.18 -3.63 -1.50
CA SER A 345 -21.27 -4.56 -2.64
C SER A 345 -20.36 -5.78 -2.51
N VAL A 346 -19.51 -5.83 -1.46
CA VAL A 346 -18.59 -6.92 -1.16
C VAL A 346 -18.80 -7.43 0.27
N PRO A 347 -18.52 -8.72 0.58
CA PRO A 347 -18.58 -9.24 1.93
C PRO A 347 -17.68 -8.48 2.90
N VAL A 348 -18.18 -8.15 4.09
CA VAL A 348 -17.42 -7.50 5.16
C VAL A 348 -17.00 -8.54 6.20
N ILE A 349 -15.70 -8.72 6.36
CA ILE A 349 -15.13 -9.76 7.20
C ILE A 349 -14.61 -9.16 8.51
N THR A 350 -15.35 -9.35 9.59
CA THR A 350 -14.94 -8.97 10.95
C THR A 350 -14.35 -10.14 11.74
N LYS A 351 -14.71 -11.38 11.38
CA LYS A 351 -14.15 -12.60 11.97
C LYS A 351 -13.34 -13.33 10.90
N PRO A 352 -12.00 -13.49 11.04
CA PRO A 352 -11.18 -14.09 10.02
C PRO A 352 -11.63 -15.50 9.59
N ALA A 353 -12.21 -16.28 10.52
CA ALA A 353 -12.76 -17.60 10.21
C ALA A 353 -13.80 -17.57 9.07
N ALA A 354 -14.56 -16.48 8.92
CA ALA A 354 -15.52 -16.30 7.84
C ALA A 354 -14.82 -16.19 6.46
N GLY A 355 -13.55 -15.82 6.42
CA GLY A 355 -12.75 -15.82 5.19
C GLY A 355 -12.63 -17.21 4.54
N ARG A 356 -12.74 -18.29 5.33
CA ARG A 356 -12.73 -19.68 4.82
C ARG A 356 -13.98 -20.04 4.03
N SER A 357 -15.06 -19.31 4.22
CA SER A 357 -16.33 -19.53 3.53
C SER A 357 -16.51 -18.63 2.30
N LEU A 358 -15.52 -17.79 1.97
CA LEU A 358 -15.55 -16.97 0.78
C LEU A 358 -15.44 -17.85 -0.46
N PRO A 359 -16.27 -17.64 -1.51
CA PRO A 359 -16.28 -18.46 -2.70
C PRO A 359 -15.12 -18.11 -3.65
N GLY A 360 -14.60 -19.12 -4.36
CA GLY A 360 -13.67 -18.97 -5.49
C GLY A 360 -12.45 -18.10 -5.17
N PRO A 361 -12.07 -17.18 -6.07
CA PRO A 361 -10.87 -16.37 -5.93
C PRO A 361 -10.81 -15.53 -4.64
N ALA A 362 -11.97 -15.15 -4.06
CA ALA A 362 -12.02 -14.41 -2.82
C ALA A 362 -11.43 -15.21 -1.65
N GLY A 363 -11.77 -16.48 -1.53
CA GLY A 363 -11.23 -17.37 -0.49
C GLY A 363 -9.74 -17.64 -0.71
N GLU A 364 -9.29 -17.81 -1.95
CA GLU A 364 -7.87 -18.01 -2.29
C GLU A 364 -7.04 -16.78 -1.92
N ILE A 365 -7.51 -15.57 -2.25
CA ILE A 365 -6.84 -14.31 -1.92
C ILE A 365 -6.79 -14.11 -0.40
N PHE A 366 -7.88 -14.46 0.32
CA PHE A 366 -7.90 -14.36 1.76
C PHE A 366 -6.88 -15.31 2.41
N ALA A 367 -6.85 -16.57 1.96
CA ALA A 367 -5.88 -17.57 2.43
C ALA A 367 -4.44 -17.13 2.13
N LEU A 368 -4.17 -16.69 0.90
CA LEU A 368 -2.86 -16.16 0.50
C LEU A 368 -2.41 -15.00 1.39
N THR A 369 -3.32 -14.09 1.73
CA THR A 369 -3.03 -12.94 2.61
C THR A 369 -2.73 -13.39 4.04
N ALA A 370 -3.41 -14.44 4.52
CA ALA A 370 -3.13 -15.05 5.81
C ALA A 370 -1.78 -15.80 5.84
N ASP A 371 -1.47 -16.55 4.77
CA ASP A 371 -0.18 -17.26 4.64
C ASP A 371 1.00 -16.26 4.54
N ALA A 372 0.78 -15.11 3.91
CA ALA A 372 1.76 -14.02 3.90
C ALA A 372 2.05 -13.48 5.31
N HIS A 373 1.05 -13.41 6.20
CA HIS A 373 1.27 -13.07 7.60
C HIS A 373 2.13 -14.13 8.31
N ASP A 374 1.91 -15.42 8.04
CA ASP A 374 2.69 -16.51 8.60
C ASP A 374 4.16 -16.44 8.16
N LEU A 375 4.44 -16.01 6.94
CA LEU A 375 5.80 -15.73 6.48
C LEU A 375 6.37 -14.47 7.16
N TYR A 376 5.57 -13.42 7.28
CA TYR A 376 5.99 -12.16 7.91
C TYR A 376 6.44 -12.35 9.35
N VAL A 377 5.72 -13.15 10.16
CA VAL A 377 6.06 -13.36 11.57
C VAL A 377 7.38 -14.11 11.79
N LEU A 378 7.92 -14.80 10.76
CA LEU A 378 9.26 -15.39 10.83
C LEU A 378 10.35 -14.33 11.06
N GLY A 379 10.10 -13.09 10.66
CA GLY A 379 10.98 -11.94 10.90
C GLY A 379 10.85 -11.32 12.31
N CYS A 380 9.94 -11.81 13.16
CA CYS A 380 9.84 -11.33 14.53
C CYS A 380 11.13 -11.62 15.32
N PRO A 381 11.64 -10.65 16.12
CA PRO A 381 12.81 -10.86 16.96
C PRO A 381 12.65 -12.05 17.93
N ALA A 382 11.52 -12.12 18.64
CA ALA A 382 11.23 -13.20 19.58
C ALA A 382 10.76 -14.47 18.84
N ARG A 383 11.42 -15.61 19.11
CA ARG A 383 11.11 -16.89 18.43
C ARG A 383 9.71 -17.41 18.74
N GLU A 384 9.22 -17.19 19.96
CA GLU A 384 7.89 -17.56 20.41
C GLU A 384 6.76 -16.84 19.66
N GLU A 385 7.05 -15.71 19.05
CA GLU A 385 6.10 -14.92 18.25
C GLU A 385 6.07 -15.33 16.75
N ARG A 386 6.90 -16.31 16.35
CA ARG A 386 6.99 -16.81 14.96
C ARG A 386 6.00 -17.95 14.66
N ARG A 387 4.90 -18.03 15.39
CA ARG A 387 3.90 -19.11 15.22
C ARG A 387 2.96 -18.79 14.08
N CYS A 388 2.68 -19.78 13.24
CA CYS A 388 1.72 -19.67 12.14
C CYS A 388 0.26 -19.65 12.60
N GLY A 389 -0.64 -19.26 11.66
CA GLY A 389 -2.08 -19.23 11.86
C GLY A 389 -2.56 -18.08 12.73
N GLY A 390 -1.69 -17.12 13.05
CA GLY A 390 -2.03 -15.92 13.83
C GLY A 390 -3.13 -15.10 13.17
N ASP A 391 -3.05 -14.97 11.88
CA ASP A 391 -3.99 -14.18 11.07
C ASP A 391 -5.42 -14.71 11.11
N TRP A 392 -5.58 -16.03 11.13
CA TRP A 392 -6.89 -16.69 11.21
C TRP A 392 -7.57 -16.57 12.58
N ARG A 393 -6.84 -16.18 13.62
CA ARG A 393 -7.31 -16.03 15.01
C ARG A 393 -7.44 -14.58 15.45
N ALA A 394 -6.84 -13.66 14.70
CA ALA A 394 -6.79 -12.26 15.07
C ALA A 394 -8.14 -11.57 14.86
N SER A 395 -8.86 -11.29 15.95
CA SER A 395 -10.01 -10.40 15.92
C SER A 395 -9.59 -8.95 15.68
N PRO A 396 -10.46 -8.13 15.07
CA PRO A 396 -10.22 -6.70 14.97
C PRO A 396 -9.95 -6.08 16.35
N PHE A 397 -9.01 -5.15 16.40
CA PHE A 397 -8.87 -4.29 17.58
C PHE A 397 -10.12 -3.41 17.70
N VAL A 398 -10.65 -3.24 18.91
CA VAL A 398 -11.80 -2.36 19.20
C VAL A 398 -11.36 -1.35 20.24
N LEU A 399 -11.51 -0.03 19.90
CA LEU A 399 -11.19 1.08 20.79
C LEU A 399 -12.30 1.29 21.83
#